data_ee8b72d5c6f8622ef317d4dd6ce460e1
#
_entry.id   ee8b72d5c6f8622ef317d4dd6ce460e1
#
_cell.length_a   1.000
_cell.length_b   1.000
_cell.length_c   1.000
_cell.angle_alpha   90.00
_cell.angle_beta   90.00
_cell.angle_gamma   90.00
#
_symmetry.space_group_name_H-M   'P 1'
#
loop_
_entity.id
_entity.type
_entity.pdbx_description
1 polymer ?
#
loop_
_entity_poly.entity_id
_entity_poly.type
_entity_poly.pdbx_seq_one_letter_code
_entity_poly.pdbx_strand_id
1 'polypeptide(L)'
;MQRRTFIKAGLITAASVSTGLLPASETPAITPRTEDGVDWYNVESWGVEGRAFDDTDSYFDRLPGRAKGVVRDAVWSLSLHSAGMAVRFKTDSRDVHVDYRLRSANLSMVHMPATGVSGIDFYGRTESGGDRWVQVARPTSQNVKARVISGIDTGPDSGRLYTAYLPLYNGVQKLEIGVTSGALFTPVLPRSELPIVFYGTSIMHGACASRPGMSISALLGRRYDLPTVNLGFSGNGRLELELADLMGEVDAAVYCVDCLPNLNPAQVSERTVPFFKRLRKHRPNTPILMVEDRWFTNAEFFGGTRGRHEGNQKAFREGYQQLVREGVKGLHYLKGQELLGKDGEAATDGSHPNDLGFVRYAEAYANVLDPLLSK
;
A
#
# COMPACT_ATOMS: atom_id res chain seq x y z
N MET A 1 34.22 14.99 73.55
CA MET A 1 33.55 16.00 72.68
C MET A 1 32.99 15.29 71.45
N GLN A 2 31.72 14.90 71.46
CA GLN A 2 31.05 14.23 70.34
C GLN A 2 30.27 15.28 69.54
N ARG A 3 30.54 15.38 68.24
CA ARG A 3 29.73 16.17 67.30
C ARG A 3 28.64 15.28 66.70
N ARG A 4 27.40 15.63 66.95
CA ARG A 4 26.22 15.05 66.35
C ARG A 4 25.99 15.71 64.98
N THR A 5 25.95 14.87 63.91
CA THR A 5 25.56 15.31 62.58
C THR A 5 24.08 15.07 62.40
N PHE A 6 23.32 16.12 62.03
CA PHE A 6 21.89 16.06 61.70
C PHE A 6 21.74 15.66 60.23
N ILE A 7 21.03 14.55 59.96
CA ILE A 7 20.60 14.17 58.61
C ILE A 7 19.23 14.81 58.39
N LYS A 8 19.12 15.66 57.37
CA LYS A 8 17.83 16.18 56.87
C LYS A 8 17.23 15.16 55.94
N ALA A 9 16.06 14.62 56.33
CA ALA A 9 15.24 13.79 55.44
C ALA A 9 14.52 14.69 54.41
N GLY A 10 14.84 14.54 53.15
CA GLY A 10 14.11 15.19 52.06
C GLY A 10 12.88 14.32 51.67
N LEU A 11 11.69 14.89 51.79
CA LEU A 11 10.48 14.28 51.21
C LEU A 11 10.57 14.32 49.66
N ILE A 12 10.59 13.15 49.04
CA ILE A 12 10.39 13.01 47.60
C ILE A 12 8.88 12.85 47.38
N THR A 13 8.26 13.89 46.86
CA THR A 13 6.88 13.84 46.38
C THR A 13 6.86 13.10 45.03
N ALA A 14 6.30 11.88 45.04
CA ALA A 14 6.05 11.12 43.83
C ALA A 14 4.90 11.81 43.03
N ALA A 15 5.22 12.41 41.91
CA ALA A 15 4.23 12.86 40.98
C ALA A 15 3.64 11.63 40.26
N SER A 16 2.39 11.33 40.52
CA SER A 16 1.62 10.33 39.76
C SER A 16 1.38 10.85 38.34
N VAL A 17 2.09 10.30 37.35
CA VAL A 17 1.76 10.49 35.95
C VAL A 17 0.51 9.68 35.68
N SER A 18 -0.64 10.35 35.56
CA SER A 18 -1.86 9.72 35.07
C SER A 18 -1.67 9.47 33.58
N THR A 19 -1.51 8.22 33.18
CA THR A 19 -1.64 7.80 31.79
C THR A 19 -3.09 7.98 31.39
N GLY A 20 -3.41 9.15 30.83
CA GLY A 20 -4.69 9.38 30.16
C GLY A 20 -4.79 8.44 28.99
N LEU A 21 -5.61 7.40 29.10
CA LEU A 21 -6.10 6.65 27.96
C LEU A 21 -6.79 7.65 27.06
N LEU A 22 -6.25 7.88 25.84
CA LEU A 22 -6.97 8.60 24.80
C LEU A 22 -8.32 7.88 24.60
N PRO A 23 -9.44 8.61 24.53
CA PRO A 23 -10.72 7.98 24.26
C PRO A 23 -10.63 7.23 22.94
N ALA A 24 -11.04 5.95 22.93
CA ALA A 24 -11.24 5.21 21.70
C ALA A 24 -12.15 6.07 20.81
N SER A 25 -11.72 6.39 19.59
CA SER A 25 -12.55 7.15 18.66
C SER A 25 -13.84 6.38 18.47
N GLU A 26 -14.96 7.00 18.88
CA GLU A 26 -16.28 6.38 18.71
C GLU A 26 -16.49 6.10 17.22
N THR A 27 -16.82 4.85 16.92
CA THR A 27 -17.19 4.47 15.55
C THR A 27 -18.39 5.31 15.12
N PRO A 28 -18.35 6.05 14.01
CA PRO A 28 -19.44 6.91 13.59
C PRO A 28 -20.71 6.08 13.37
N ALA A 29 -21.83 6.53 13.89
CA ALA A 29 -23.13 5.97 13.58
C ALA A 29 -23.48 6.34 12.12
N ILE A 30 -23.49 5.35 11.24
CA ILE A 30 -23.76 5.54 9.80
C ILE A 30 -25.17 5.00 9.52
N THR A 31 -26.02 5.85 8.95
CA THR A 31 -27.35 5.44 8.51
C THR A 31 -27.27 4.85 7.10
N PRO A 32 -27.68 3.60 6.88
CA PRO A 32 -27.70 3.01 5.55
C PRO A 32 -28.81 3.58 4.68
N ARG A 33 -28.64 3.47 3.37
CA ARG A 33 -29.70 3.54 2.38
C ARG A 33 -30.24 2.12 2.16
N THR A 34 -31.49 1.87 2.48
CA THR A 34 -32.10 0.55 2.28
C THR A 34 -32.78 0.46 0.92
N GLU A 35 -32.44 -0.56 0.13
CA GLU A 35 -33.02 -0.81 -1.18
C GLU A 35 -33.00 -2.32 -1.47
N ASP A 36 -34.12 -2.88 -1.90
CA ASP A 36 -34.25 -4.31 -2.30
C ASP A 36 -33.76 -5.32 -1.24
N GLY A 37 -34.02 -5.04 0.06
CA GLY A 37 -33.60 -5.90 1.17
C GLY A 37 -32.09 -5.84 1.48
N VAL A 38 -31.39 -4.82 0.96
CA VAL A 38 -29.97 -4.56 1.22
C VAL A 38 -29.81 -3.19 1.88
N ASP A 39 -29.03 -3.12 2.94
CA ASP A 39 -28.60 -1.90 3.60
C ASP A 39 -27.23 -1.49 3.04
N TRP A 40 -27.19 -0.33 2.38
CA TRP A 40 -26.03 0.21 1.66
C TRP A 40 -25.35 1.30 2.47
N TYR A 41 -24.04 1.19 2.64
CA TYR A 41 -23.20 2.08 3.43
C TYR A 41 -22.14 2.76 2.54
N ASN A 42 -22.20 4.09 2.45
CA ASN A 42 -21.18 4.86 1.70
C ASN A 42 -19.85 4.84 2.45
N VAL A 43 -18.81 4.31 1.84
CA VAL A 43 -17.50 4.12 2.47
C VAL A 43 -16.80 5.42 2.84
N GLU A 44 -17.12 6.53 2.18
CA GLU A 44 -16.57 7.85 2.51
C GLU A 44 -16.97 8.31 3.92
N SER A 45 -18.08 7.75 4.46
CA SER A 45 -18.59 8.13 5.80
C SER A 45 -17.69 7.65 6.95
N TRP A 46 -16.82 6.63 6.74
CA TRP A 46 -15.91 6.15 7.78
C TRP A 46 -14.45 6.08 7.35
N GLY A 47 -14.17 6.30 6.09
CA GLY A 47 -12.82 6.42 5.58
C GLY A 47 -12.25 5.18 4.91
N VAL A 48 -11.17 5.41 4.16
CA VAL A 48 -10.46 4.42 3.35
C VAL A 48 -8.98 4.48 3.71
N GLU A 49 -8.38 3.35 4.02
CA GLU A 49 -6.92 3.24 4.19
C GLU A 49 -6.20 3.43 2.86
N GLY A 50 -4.97 3.92 2.91
CA GLY A 50 -4.13 4.12 1.72
C GLY A 50 -4.32 5.49 1.05
N ARG A 51 -5.24 6.34 1.54
CA ARG A 51 -5.27 7.77 1.20
C ARG A 51 -4.17 8.49 1.96
N ALA A 52 -3.20 9.02 1.22
CA ALA A 52 -2.07 9.74 1.81
C ALA A 52 -2.33 11.24 1.97
N PHE A 53 -3.33 11.79 1.27
CA PHE A 53 -3.65 13.21 1.21
C PHE A 53 -5.15 13.44 1.31
N ASP A 54 -5.53 14.52 2.02
CA ASP A 54 -6.94 14.88 2.20
C ASP A 54 -7.44 15.87 1.14
N ASP A 55 -6.52 16.60 0.47
CA ASP A 55 -6.78 17.61 -0.55
C ASP A 55 -6.73 17.05 -1.98
N THR A 56 -7.26 15.83 -2.19
CA THR A 56 -7.38 15.19 -3.52
C THR A 56 -8.55 15.77 -4.32
N ASP A 57 -8.48 15.78 -5.66
CA ASP A 57 -9.58 16.26 -6.53
C ASP A 57 -10.81 15.35 -6.44
N SER A 58 -10.62 14.03 -6.29
CA SER A 58 -11.67 13.06 -5.98
C SER A 58 -11.25 12.20 -4.81
N TYR A 59 -12.22 11.73 -4.02
CA TYR A 59 -11.97 11.03 -2.76
C TYR A 59 -11.00 9.85 -2.87
N PHE A 60 -11.05 9.10 -3.97
CA PHE A 60 -10.24 7.90 -4.18
C PHE A 60 -8.98 8.14 -5.04
N ASP A 61 -8.57 9.39 -5.25
CA ASP A 61 -7.33 9.73 -5.94
C ASP A 61 -6.13 9.61 -4.98
N ARG A 62 -4.95 9.26 -5.52
CA ARG A 62 -3.75 8.97 -4.73
C ARG A 62 -2.82 10.15 -4.49
N LEU A 63 -2.90 11.20 -5.30
CA LEU A 63 -2.14 12.44 -5.14
C LEU A 63 -3.06 13.62 -4.83
N PRO A 64 -2.55 14.63 -4.12
CA PRO A 64 -3.31 15.85 -3.82
C PRO A 64 -3.59 16.65 -5.09
N GLY A 65 -4.70 17.39 -5.13
CA GLY A 65 -5.10 18.19 -6.30
C GLY A 65 -4.02 19.19 -6.75
N ARG A 66 -3.26 19.75 -5.79
CA ARG A 66 -2.12 20.67 -6.08
C ARG A 66 -0.94 20.01 -6.81
N ALA A 67 -0.88 18.69 -6.88
CA ALA A 67 0.15 17.99 -7.65
C ALA A 67 -0.08 18.07 -9.17
N LYS A 68 -1.32 18.41 -9.60
CA LYS A 68 -1.66 18.62 -11.00
C LYS A 68 -0.83 19.77 -11.59
N GLY A 69 -0.16 19.50 -12.70
CA GLY A 69 0.74 20.46 -13.35
C GLY A 69 2.11 20.63 -12.65
N VAL A 70 2.32 20.00 -11.49
CA VAL A 70 3.63 19.90 -10.81
C VAL A 70 4.31 18.60 -11.17
N VAL A 71 3.62 17.46 -11.00
CA VAL A 71 4.09 16.17 -11.50
C VAL A 71 3.80 16.06 -13.00
N ARG A 72 4.50 15.15 -13.69
CA ARG A 72 4.23 14.90 -15.11
C ARG A 72 2.78 14.43 -15.34
N ASP A 73 2.18 14.82 -16.46
CA ASP A 73 0.79 14.48 -16.80
C ASP A 73 0.50 12.98 -16.72
N ALA A 74 1.47 12.13 -17.11
CA ALA A 74 1.32 10.68 -17.00
C ALA A 74 1.26 10.20 -15.54
N VAL A 75 2.03 10.81 -14.63
CA VAL A 75 1.97 10.52 -13.19
C VAL A 75 0.63 10.99 -12.63
N TRP A 76 0.20 12.21 -13.00
CA TRP A 76 -1.10 12.73 -12.59
C TRP A 76 -2.23 11.80 -13.05
N SER A 77 -2.28 11.42 -14.32
CA SER A 77 -3.33 10.52 -14.87
C SER A 77 -3.36 9.17 -14.13
N LEU A 78 -2.18 8.61 -13.80
CA LEU A 78 -2.09 7.35 -13.08
C LEU A 78 -2.45 7.50 -11.60
N SER A 79 -2.31 8.68 -11.02
CA SER A 79 -2.70 8.93 -9.62
C SER A 79 -4.21 8.86 -9.38
N LEU A 80 -5.00 8.96 -10.46
CA LEU A 80 -6.46 8.83 -10.42
C LEU A 80 -6.95 7.38 -10.32
N HIS A 81 -6.05 6.38 -10.34
CA HIS A 81 -6.36 5.00 -10.01
C HIS A 81 -6.31 4.80 -8.49
N SER A 82 -7.16 3.89 -7.97
CA SER A 82 -7.34 3.71 -6.52
C SER A 82 -6.45 2.61 -5.92
N ALA A 83 -5.32 2.31 -6.57
CA ALA A 83 -4.38 1.26 -6.17
C ALA A 83 -3.86 1.45 -4.73
N GLY A 84 -3.88 0.36 -3.95
CA GLY A 84 -3.39 0.36 -2.56
C GLY A 84 -4.40 0.84 -1.53
N MET A 85 -5.54 1.37 -1.95
CA MET A 85 -6.62 1.73 -1.04
C MET A 85 -7.40 0.51 -0.58
N ALA A 86 -7.90 0.54 0.65
CA ALA A 86 -8.70 -0.53 1.23
C ALA A 86 -9.78 0.01 2.18
N VAL A 87 -10.92 -0.66 2.19
CA VAL A 87 -12.05 -0.40 3.09
C VAL A 87 -12.13 -1.50 4.12
N ARG A 88 -12.37 -1.15 5.39
CA ARG A 88 -12.53 -2.13 6.47
C ARG A 88 -13.89 -1.99 7.13
N PHE A 89 -14.53 -3.13 7.43
CA PHE A 89 -15.82 -3.20 8.12
C PHE A 89 -16.02 -4.56 8.76
N LYS A 90 -16.97 -4.65 9.70
CA LYS A 90 -17.42 -5.93 10.27
C LYS A 90 -18.88 -6.17 9.92
N THR A 91 -19.24 -7.42 9.66
CA THR A 91 -20.64 -7.83 9.46
C THR A 91 -20.82 -9.31 9.78
N ASP A 92 -22.01 -9.67 10.23
CA ASP A 92 -22.50 -11.04 10.37
C ASP A 92 -23.33 -11.48 9.16
N SER A 93 -23.53 -10.58 8.19
CA SER A 93 -24.28 -10.88 6.97
C SER A 93 -23.65 -12.04 6.20
N ARG A 94 -24.50 -12.96 5.74
CA ARG A 94 -24.08 -14.07 4.89
C ARG A 94 -23.84 -13.67 3.44
N ASP A 95 -24.39 -12.51 3.05
CA ASP A 95 -24.22 -11.93 1.72
C ASP A 95 -23.59 -10.53 1.83
N VAL A 96 -22.60 -10.26 0.99
CA VAL A 96 -21.99 -8.93 0.88
C VAL A 96 -22.10 -8.44 -0.56
N HIS A 97 -22.55 -7.23 -0.71
CA HIS A 97 -22.80 -6.56 -1.98
C HIS A 97 -21.87 -5.36 -2.15
N VAL A 98 -21.67 -4.95 -3.39
CA VAL A 98 -21.00 -3.70 -3.77
C VAL A 98 -21.86 -2.91 -4.74
N ASP A 99 -21.87 -1.60 -4.59
CA ASP A 99 -22.36 -0.63 -5.57
C ASP A 99 -21.24 0.38 -5.79
N TYR A 100 -20.50 0.28 -6.91
CA TYR A 100 -19.42 1.20 -7.20
C TYR A 100 -19.39 1.65 -8.66
N ARG A 101 -18.88 2.87 -8.85
CA ARG A 101 -18.65 3.45 -10.16
C ARG A 101 -17.17 3.60 -10.42
N LEU A 102 -16.75 3.09 -11.56
CA LEU A 102 -15.39 3.20 -12.07
C LEU A 102 -15.21 4.48 -12.90
N ARG A 103 -14.00 5.03 -12.90
CA ARG A 103 -13.65 6.21 -13.72
C ARG A 103 -13.60 5.86 -15.21
N SER A 104 -13.08 4.67 -15.53
CA SER A 104 -12.91 4.20 -16.92
C SER A 104 -13.82 3.01 -17.22
N ALA A 105 -14.37 3.00 -18.44
CA ALA A 105 -15.08 1.84 -18.98
C ALA A 105 -14.14 0.71 -19.48
N ASN A 106 -12.83 0.96 -19.55
CA ASN A 106 -11.82 -0.05 -19.86
C ASN A 106 -11.58 -0.89 -18.60
N LEU A 107 -12.22 -2.06 -18.54
CA LEU A 107 -12.25 -2.89 -17.31
C LEU A 107 -11.07 -3.84 -17.18
N SER A 108 -10.34 -4.12 -18.26
CA SER A 108 -9.22 -5.07 -18.30
C SER A 108 -8.10 -4.56 -19.21
N MET A 109 -6.96 -5.20 -19.14
CA MET A 109 -5.82 -4.96 -20.04
C MET A 109 -5.44 -6.29 -20.70
N VAL A 110 -4.70 -6.26 -21.81
CA VAL A 110 -4.31 -7.47 -22.56
C VAL A 110 -3.53 -8.49 -21.72
N HIS A 111 -2.87 -8.02 -20.68
CA HIS A 111 -2.03 -8.81 -19.76
C HIS A 111 -2.56 -8.79 -18.32
N MET A 112 -3.76 -8.26 -18.07
CA MET A 112 -4.32 -8.13 -16.72
C MET A 112 -5.85 -8.26 -16.73
N PRO A 113 -6.43 -9.20 -15.95
CA PRO A 113 -7.87 -9.45 -15.95
C PRO A 113 -8.66 -8.28 -15.32
N ALA A 114 -9.95 -8.22 -15.62
CA ALA A 114 -10.85 -7.23 -15.04
C ALA A 114 -10.90 -7.29 -13.50
N THR A 115 -10.70 -8.47 -12.91
CA THR A 115 -10.61 -8.64 -11.45
C THR A 115 -9.45 -7.88 -10.83
N GLY A 116 -8.31 -7.76 -11.52
CA GLY A 116 -7.15 -6.98 -11.06
C GLY A 116 -7.25 -5.50 -11.43
N VAL A 117 -7.64 -5.21 -12.69
CA VAL A 117 -7.75 -3.82 -13.18
C VAL A 117 -8.85 -3.05 -12.47
N SER A 118 -10.04 -3.65 -12.30
CA SER A 118 -11.29 -2.96 -11.98
C SER A 118 -12.11 -3.62 -10.85
N GLY A 119 -11.66 -4.76 -10.31
CA GLY A 119 -12.37 -5.51 -9.26
C GLY A 119 -12.09 -4.97 -7.87
N ILE A 120 -13.03 -5.22 -6.95
CA ILE A 120 -12.84 -5.04 -5.50
C ILE A 120 -12.61 -6.42 -4.88
N ASP A 121 -11.53 -6.57 -4.10
CA ASP A 121 -11.02 -7.86 -3.64
C ASP A 121 -11.16 -7.99 -2.12
N PHE A 122 -11.92 -9.00 -1.67
CA PHE A 122 -12.31 -9.18 -0.28
C PHE A 122 -11.46 -10.23 0.44
N TYR A 123 -10.96 -9.84 1.59
CA TYR A 123 -10.34 -10.71 2.58
C TYR A 123 -11.16 -10.67 3.87
N GLY A 124 -11.28 -11.83 4.52
CA GLY A 124 -11.95 -11.96 5.82
C GLY A 124 -10.94 -12.40 6.88
N ARG A 125 -11.02 -11.82 8.08
CA ARG A 125 -10.23 -12.25 9.22
C ARG A 125 -10.74 -13.58 9.75
N THR A 126 -9.84 -14.56 9.89
CA THR A 126 -10.16 -15.85 10.49
C THR A 126 -10.14 -15.77 12.01
N GLU A 127 -10.73 -16.75 12.69
CA GLU A 127 -10.68 -16.85 14.15
C GLU A 127 -9.26 -16.99 14.69
N SER A 128 -8.36 -17.60 13.91
CA SER A 128 -6.93 -17.69 14.25
C SER A 128 -6.15 -16.37 14.05
N GLY A 129 -6.81 -15.29 13.60
CA GLY A 129 -6.24 -13.94 13.50
C GLY A 129 -5.62 -13.58 12.15
N GLY A 130 -5.51 -14.51 11.20
CA GLY A 130 -4.97 -14.23 9.86
C GLY A 130 -6.05 -13.81 8.86
N ASP A 131 -5.71 -12.96 7.90
CA ASP A 131 -6.60 -12.62 6.79
C ASP A 131 -6.53 -13.68 5.68
N ARG A 132 -7.69 -14.12 5.20
CA ARG A 132 -7.81 -15.08 4.10
C ARG A 132 -8.67 -14.49 2.99
N TRP A 133 -8.31 -14.84 1.76
CA TRP A 133 -9.09 -14.46 0.60
C TRP A 133 -10.50 -15.06 0.67
N VAL A 134 -11.50 -14.25 0.31
CA VAL A 134 -12.90 -14.65 0.29
C VAL A 134 -13.43 -14.64 -1.14
N GLN A 135 -13.41 -13.49 -1.79
CA GLN A 135 -13.98 -13.32 -3.14
C GLN A 135 -13.48 -12.01 -3.77
N VAL A 136 -13.62 -11.90 -5.10
CA VAL A 136 -13.36 -10.67 -5.84
C VAL A 136 -14.54 -10.32 -6.74
N ALA A 137 -14.91 -9.03 -6.80
CA ALA A 137 -15.89 -8.54 -7.74
C ALA A 137 -15.39 -8.70 -9.18
N ARG A 138 -16.29 -9.11 -10.09
CA ARG A 138 -16.02 -9.35 -11.52
C ARG A 138 -16.77 -8.31 -12.34
N PRO A 139 -16.24 -7.11 -12.52
CA PRO A 139 -16.94 -6.04 -13.22
C PRO A 139 -17.13 -6.37 -14.70
N THR A 140 -18.35 -6.13 -15.20
CA THR A 140 -18.72 -6.27 -16.61
C THR A 140 -19.16 -4.94 -17.22
N SER A 141 -19.22 -3.89 -16.40
CA SER A 141 -19.56 -2.52 -16.79
C SER A 141 -18.88 -1.51 -15.87
N GLN A 142 -18.93 -0.23 -16.24
CA GLN A 142 -18.38 0.87 -15.45
C GLN A 142 -19.16 1.10 -14.14
N ASN A 143 -20.48 0.87 -14.15
CA ASN A 143 -21.32 0.90 -12.95
C ASN A 143 -21.56 -0.54 -12.50
N VAL A 144 -21.10 -0.89 -11.33
CA VAL A 144 -21.16 -2.25 -10.81
C VAL A 144 -22.03 -2.28 -9.57
N LYS A 145 -23.18 -2.96 -9.67
CA LYS A 145 -24.02 -3.30 -8.52
C LYS A 145 -24.18 -4.81 -8.48
N ALA A 146 -23.54 -5.47 -7.50
CA ALA A 146 -23.46 -6.92 -7.49
C ALA A 146 -23.34 -7.49 -6.08
N ARG A 147 -23.93 -8.68 -5.88
CA ARG A 147 -23.64 -9.52 -4.73
C ARG A 147 -22.30 -10.24 -5.01
N VAL A 148 -21.27 -9.93 -4.22
CA VAL A 148 -19.92 -10.48 -4.39
C VAL A 148 -19.72 -11.72 -3.53
N ILE A 149 -20.16 -11.68 -2.28
CA ILE A 149 -20.12 -12.83 -1.37
C ILE A 149 -21.54 -13.31 -1.19
N SER A 150 -21.75 -14.63 -1.23
CA SER A 150 -23.07 -15.26 -1.08
C SER A 150 -22.98 -16.50 -0.20
N GLY A 151 -23.84 -16.53 0.83
CA GLY A 151 -24.02 -17.72 1.69
C GLY A 151 -22.78 -18.07 2.51
N ILE A 152 -21.91 -17.09 2.84
CA ILE A 152 -20.76 -17.33 3.71
C ILE A 152 -21.23 -17.76 5.11
N ASP A 153 -20.51 -18.67 5.75
CA ASP A 153 -20.84 -19.08 7.10
C ASP A 153 -20.79 -17.87 8.06
N THR A 154 -21.72 -17.84 9.00
CA THR A 154 -21.76 -16.82 10.04
C THR A 154 -20.43 -16.81 10.80
N GLY A 155 -19.88 -15.64 10.97
CA GLY A 155 -18.68 -15.42 11.78
C GLY A 155 -19.04 -15.28 13.27
N PRO A 156 -18.13 -14.68 14.06
CA PRO A 156 -18.40 -14.34 15.46
C PRO A 156 -19.65 -13.46 15.60
N ASP A 157 -20.32 -13.50 16.75
CA ASP A 157 -21.48 -12.66 17.05
C ASP A 157 -21.23 -11.15 16.86
N SER A 158 -19.99 -10.71 17.02
CA SER A 158 -19.54 -9.33 16.76
C SER A 158 -19.34 -8.99 15.28
N GLY A 159 -19.63 -9.92 14.38
CA GLY A 159 -19.35 -9.84 12.95
C GLY A 159 -17.90 -10.15 12.57
N ARG A 160 -17.72 -10.68 11.34
CA ARG A 160 -16.38 -10.94 10.77
C ARG A 160 -15.80 -9.64 10.24
N LEU A 161 -14.52 -9.40 10.52
CA LEU A 161 -13.77 -8.29 9.92
C LEU A 161 -13.45 -8.61 8.46
N TYR A 162 -13.81 -7.70 7.57
CA TYR A 162 -13.44 -7.72 6.16
C TYR A 162 -12.51 -6.57 5.81
N THR A 163 -11.60 -6.83 4.86
CA THR A 163 -10.81 -5.83 4.16
C THR A 163 -11.10 -5.95 2.67
N ALA A 164 -11.61 -4.88 2.07
CA ALA A 164 -11.93 -4.80 0.64
C ALA A 164 -10.90 -3.89 -0.04
N TYR A 165 -9.98 -4.48 -0.85
CA TYR A 165 -8.97 -3.76 -1.62
C TYR A 165 -9.58 -3.21 -2.91
N LEU A 166 -9.27 -1.94 -3.22
CA LEU A 166 -9.79 -1.23 -4.38
C LEU A 166 -9.01 -1.58 -5.67
N PRO A 167 -9.60 -1.29 -6.85
CA PRO A 167 -9.00 -1.55 -8.16
C PRO A 167 -7.57 -1.03 -8.33
N LEU A 168 -6.72 -1.80 -9.04
CA LEU A 168 -5.32 -1.41 -9.25
C LEU A 168 -5.13 -0.43 -10.42
N TYR A 169 -5.83 -0.64 -11.55
CA TYR A 169 -5.64 0.14 -12.78
C TYR A 169 -6.89 0.90 -13.22
N ASN A 170 -7.85 1.09 -12.31
CA ASN A 170 -9.02 1.94 -12.51
C ASN A 170 -9.25 2.81 -11.28
N GLY A 171 -9.81 3.99 -11.46
CA GLY A 171 -10.24 4.86 -10.36
C GLY A 171 -11.65 4.52 -9.94
N VAL A 172 -11.91 4.58 -8.63
CA VAL A 172 -13.25 4.53 -8.05
C VAL A 172 -13.77 5.96 -7.92
N GLN A 173 -15.04 6.19 -8.27
CA GLN A 173 -15.70 7.48 -8.13
C GLN A 173 -16.79 7.47 -7.03
N LYS A 174 -17.34 6.29 -6.74
CA LYS A 174 -18.33 6.01 -5.70
C LYS A 174 -18.16 4.58 -5.23
N LEU A 175 -18.32 4.32 -3.94
CA LEU A 175 -18.35 2.97 -3.41
C LEU A 175 -19.31 2.90 -2.21
N GLU A 176 -20.25 1.98 -2.29
CA GLU A 176 -21.07 1.54 -1.17
C GLU A 176 -20.85 0.04 -0.93
N ILE A 177 -20.78 -0.35 0.33
CA ILE A 177 -20.84 -1.75 0.76
C ILE A 177 -22.26 -2.05 1.19
N GLY A 178 -22.83 -3.14 0.68
CA GLY A 178 -24.17 -3.60 1.00
C GLY A 178 -24.16 -4.90 1.79
N VAL A 179 -25.05 -5.01 2.77
CA VAL A 179 -25.31 -6.23 3.54
C VAL A 179 -26.80 -6.51 3.57
N THR A 180 -27.20 -7.74 3.89
CA THR A 180 -28.63 -8.08 4.06
C THR A 180 -29.25 -7.12 5.08
N SER A 181 -30.42 -6.56 4.79
CA SER A 181 -31.09 -5.60 5.67
C SER A 181 -31.34 -6.21 7.04
N GLY A 182 -30.98 -5.44 8.09
CA GLY A 182 -31.04 -5.87 9.48
C GLY A 182 -29.86 -6.68 9.97
N ALA A 183 -28.88 -7.03 9.11
CA ALA A 183 -27.62 -7.63 9.56
C ALA A 183 -26.75 -6.59 10.31
N LEU A 184 -25.92 -7.07 11.22
CA LEU A 184 -24.94 -6.23 11.88
C LEU A 184 -23.98 -5.64 10.83
N PHE A 185 -23.77 -4.33 10.90
CA PHE A 185 -22.69 -3.65 10.16
C PHE A 185 -21.97 -2.68 11.08
N THR A 186 -20.67 -2.83 11.18
CA THR A 186 -19.81 -1.95 11.97
C THR A 186 -18.70 -1.41 11.08
N PRO A 187 -18.68 -0.10 10.78
CA PRO A 187 -17.54 0.53 10.11
C PRO A 187 -16.28 0.34 10.94
N VAL A 188 -15.15 0.11 10.27
CA VAL A 188 -13.83 0.06 10.92
C VAL A 188 -13.00 1.19 10.34
N LEU A 189 -12.69 2.18 11.17
CA LEU A 189 -11.91 3.35 10.77
C LEU A 189 -10.54 2.96 10.22
N PRO A 190 -9.96 3.77 9.34
CA PRO A 190 -8.57 3.62 8.93
C PRO A 190 -7.65 3.52 10.15
N ARG A 191 -6.67 2.65 10.07
CA ARG A 191 -5.68 2.47 11.15
C ARG A 191 -4.84 3.73 11.29
N SER A 192 -4.52 4.09 12.54
CA SER A 192 -3.72 5.27 12.90
C SER A 192 -2.22 4.99 12.91
N GLU A 193 -1.80 3.74 12.77
CA GLU A 193 -0.41 3.35 12.68
C GLU A 193 0.25 3.95 11.44
N LEU A 194 1.53 4.26 11.55
CA LEU A 194 2.31 4.77 10.43
C LEU A 194 2.32 3.77 9.27
N PRO A 195 1.95 4.18 8.04
CA PRO A 195 1.89 3.29 6.90
C PRO A 195 3.28 2.88 6.38
N ILE A 196 3.32 1.76 5.67
CA ILE A 196 4.41 1.47 4.74
C ILE A 196 4.11 2.24 3.45
N VAL A 197 4.99 3.17 3.07
CA VAL A 197 4.83 3.97 1.86
C VAL A 197 5.66 3.38 0.74
N PHE A 198 5.02 3.02 -0.37
CA PHE A 198 5.65 2.44 -1.55
C PHE A 198 5.66 3.45 -2.69
N TYR A 199 6.83 3.67 -3.29
CA TYR A 199 6.97 4.42 -4.54
C TYR A 199 7.68 3.56 -5.58
N GLY A 200 7.10 3.49 -6.79
CA GLY A 200 7.69 2.64 -7.82
C GLY A 200 6.97 2.70 -9.16
N THR A 201 7.15 1.62 -9.90
CA THR A 201 6.74 1.47 -11.31
C THR A 201 5.37 0.79 -11.44
N SER A 202 5.11 0.19 -12.62
CA SER A 202 3.98 -0.71 -12.86
C SER A 202 3.94 -1.90 -11.88
N ILE A 203 5.10 -2.39 -11.46
CA ILE A 203 5.20 -3.50 -10.51
C ILE A 203 4.61 -3.08 -9.16
N MET A 204 4.99 -1.91 -8.67
CA MET A 204 4.45 -1.39 -7.42
C MET A 204 2.98 -0.99 -7.57
N HIS A 205 2.57 -0.47 -8.73
CA HIS A 205 1.15 -0.19 -9.04
C HIS A 205 0.30 -1.47 -8.97
N GLY A 206 0.88 -2.64 -9.24
CA GLY A 206 0.26 -3.95 -9.19
C GLY A 206 -0.03 -4.58 -10.55
N ALA A 207 0.74 -4.21 -11.60
CA ALA A 207 0.58 -4.77 -12.94
C ALA A 207 0.71 -6.29 -12.93
N CYS A 208 -0.23 -6.96 -13.60
CA CYS A 208 -0.37 -8.41 -13.73
C CYS A 208 -0.76 -9.17 -12.45
N ALA A 209 -1.05 -8.48 -11.33
CA ALA A 209 -1.75 -9.12 -10.23
C ALA A 209 -3.17 -9.55 -10.68
N SER A 210 -3.56 -10.78 -10.38
CA SER A 210 -4.88 -11.29 -10.76
C SER A 210 -6.03 -10.55 -10.09
N ARG A 211 -5.78 -9.92 -8.93
CA ARG A 211 -6.73 -9.19 -8.09
C ARG A 211 -5.97 -8.25 -7.13
N PRO A 212 -6.60 -7.17 -6.64
CA PRO A 212 -5.93 -6.13 -5.84
C PRO A 212 -5.16 -6.62 -4.62
N GLY A 213 -5.67 -7.58 -3.89
CA GLY A 213 -5.01 -8.14 -2.71
C GLY A 213 -3.73 -8.93 -2.99
N MET A 214 -3.37 -9.17 -4.26
CA MET A 214 -2.10 -9.79 -4.65
C MET A 214 -0.99 -8.79 -4.94
N SER A 215 -1.26 -7.49 -4.94
CA SER A 215 -0.20 -6.47 -5.05
C SER A 215 0.78 -6.53 -3.87
N ILE A 216 2.02 -6.09 -4.07
CA ILE A 216 3.07 -6.06 -3.04
C ILE A 216 2.59 -5.31 -1.80
N SER A 217 1.98 -4.12 -1.98
CA SER A 217 1.47 -3.31 -0.89
C SER A 217 0.41 -4.04 -0.06
N ALA A 218 -0.53 -4.74 -0.71
CA ALA A 218 -1.56 -5.50 -0.02
C ALA A 218 -1.00 -6.73 0.72
N LEU A 219 -0.05 -7.45 0.10
CA LEU A 219 0.62 -8.61 0.72
C LEU A 219 1.38 -8.20 1.99
N LEU A 220 2.19 -7.14 1.91
CA LEU A 220 2.98 -6.64 3.04
C LEU A 220 2.10 -5.97 4.10
N GLY A 221 1.05 -5.24 3.69
CA GLY A 221 0.07 -4.68 4.62
C GLY A 221 -0.58 -5.74 5.50
N ARG A 222 -0.96 -6.90 4.92
CA ARG A 222 -1.49 -8.05 5.69
C ARG A 222 -0.43 -8.75 6.53
N ARG A 223 0.81 -8.88 6.02
CA ARG A 223 1.89 -9.52 6.78
C ARG A 223 2.17 -8.79 8.08
N TYR A 224 2.23 -7.46 8.05
CA TYR A 224 2.58 -6.62 9.20
C TYR A 224 1.37 -6.08 9.96
N ASP A 225 0.16 -6.33 9.47
CA ASP A 225 -1.09 -5.70 9.95
C ASP A 225 -0.97 -4.16 10.03
N LEU A 226 -0.35 -3.55 9.00
CA LEU A 226 -0.14 -2.10 8.89
C LEU A 226 -0.88 -1.52 7.68
N PRO A 227 -1.32 -0.25 7.74
CA PRO A 227 -1.80 0.46 6.57
C PRO A 227 -0.68 0.63 5.54
N THR A 228 -1.04 0.73 4.27
CA THR A 228 -0.07 0.92 3.18
C THR A 228 -0.51 2.06 2.27
N VAL A 229 0.45 2.83 1.77
CA VAL A 229 0.25 3.84 0.74
C VAL A 229 0.97 3.39 -0.52
N ASN A 230 0.24 3.27 -1.63
CA ASN A 230 0.78 2.84 -2.91
C ASN A 230 0.92 4.02 -3.87
N LEU A 231 2.15 4.48 -4.09
CA LEU A 231 2.54 5.48 -5.08
C LEU A 231 3.29 4.84 -6.26
N GLY A 232 2.79 3.68 -6.72
CA GLY A 232 3.22 3.05 -7.96
C GLY A 232 2.64 3.77 -9.17
N PHE A 233 3.49 4.09 -10.16
CA PHE A 233 3.09 4.76 -11.39
C PHE A 233 3.63 4.01 -12.61
N SER A 234 2.75 3.28 -13.28
CA SER A 234 3.08 2.40 -14.42
C SER A 234 3.86 3.12 -15.52
N GLY A 235 5.09 2.66 -15.81
CA GLY A 235 6.00 3.31 -16.77
C GLY A 235 6.58 4.66 -16.28
N ASN A 236 6.17 5.16 -15.11
CA ASN A 236 6.37 6.55 -14.70
C ASN A 236 6.92 6.75 -13.28
N GLY A 237 7.23 5.70 -12.52
CA GLY A 237 8.04 5.82 -11.31
C GLY A 237 9.51 6.00 -11.70
N ARG A 238 10.06 7.23 -11.63
CA ARG A 238 11.35 7.57 -12.23
C ARG A 238 12.26 8.39 -11.34
N LEU A 239 12.11 8.29 -10.00
CA LEU A 239 12.90 9.04 -9.01
C LEU A 239 12.83 10.57 -9.23
N GLU A 240 11.65 11.09 -9.52
CA GLU A 240 11.42 12.53 -9.67
C GLU A 240 11.39 13.23 -8.30
N LEU A 241 11.99 14.44 -8.24
CA LEU A 241 12.10 15.19 -6.98
C LEU A 241 10.75 15.64 -6.43
N GLU A 242 9.80 15.95 -7.31
CA GLU A 242 8.43 16.32 -6.96
C GLU A 242 7.73 15.17 -6.18
N LEU A 243 8.01 13.92 -6.55
CA LEU A 243 7.51 12.75 -5.82
C LEU A 243 8.23 12.57 -4.48
N ALA A 244 9.54 12.90 -4.38
CA ALA A 244 10.23 12.90 -3.10
C ALA A 244 9.66 13.95 -2.13
N ASP A 245 9.26 15.13 -2.65
CA ASP A 245 8.63 16.17 -1.86
C ASP A 245 7.25 15.72 -1.36
N LEU A 246 6.38 15.21 -2.25
CA LEU A 246 5.06 14.69 -1.87
C LEU A 246 5.14 13.51 -0.89
N MET A 247 6.03 12.54 -1.13
CA MET A 247 6.27 11.46 -0.18
C MET A 247 6.73 11.99 1.19
N GLY A 248 7.55 13.01 1.17
CA GLY A 248 8.06 13.66 2.38
C GLY A 248 6.98 14.31 3.24
N GLU A 249 5.78 14.54 2.74
CA GLU A 249 4.64 15.02 3.52
C GLU A 249 3.93 13.90 4.30
N VAL A 250 4.07 12.65 3.87
CA VAL A 250 3.41 11.49 4.48
C VAL A 250 4.27 10.92 5.60
N ASP A 251 3.77 10.87 6.83
CA ASP A 251 4.42 10.14 7.91
C ASP A 251 4.40 8.64 7.62
N ALA A 252 5.54 7.97 7.74
CA ALA A 252 5.68 6.56 7.38
C ALA A 252 6.49 5.76 8.41
N ALA A 253 6.15 4.48 8.56
CA ALA A 253 6.99 3.52 9.28
C ALA A 253 8.27 3.24 8.46
N VAL A 254 8.15 3.17 7.13
CA VAL A 254 9.26 2.98 6.19
C VAL A 254 8.83 3.45 4.80
N TYR A 255 9.77 4.00 4.03
CA TYR A 255 9.60 4.25 2.59
C TYR A 255 10.29 3.15 1.80
N CYS A 256 9.57 2.53 0.86
CA CYS A 256 10.09 1.53 -0.06
C CYS A 256 10.12 2.12 -1.48
N VAL A 257 11.31 2.24 -2.07
CA VAL A 257 11.51 2.92 -3.37
C VAL A 257 12.05 1.93 -4.40
N ASP A 258 11.23 1.62 -5.43
CA ASP A 258 11.47 0.62 -6.47
C ASP A 258 11.16 1.20 -7.86
N CYS A 259 12.05 2.08 -8.37
CA CYS A 259 11.81 2.84 -9.60
C CYS A 259 12.69 2.41 -10.78
N LEU A 260 13.71 1.58 -10.56
CA LEU A 260 14.73 1.25 -11.56
C LEU A 260 14.16 0.61 -12.84
N PRO A 261 13.09 -0.20 -12.80
CA PRO A 261 12.48 -0.76 -14.02
C PRO A 261 12.12 0.27 -15.10
N ASN A 262 11.87 1.51 -14.72
CA ASN A 262 11.48 2.61 -15.65
C ASN A 262 12.66 3.52 -16.03
N LEU A 263 13.88 3.17 -15.65
CA LEU A 263 15.09 3.95 -15.88
C LEU A 263 16.12 3.20 -16.71
N ASN A 264 17.05 3.93 -17.33
CA ASN A 264 18.29 3.41 -17.87
C ASN A 264 19.46 3.74 -16.93
N PRO A 265 20.67 3.13 -17.12
CA PRO A 265 21.78 3.33 -16.20
C PRO A 265 22.20 4.79 -16.01
N ALA A 266 22.14 5.62 -17.05
CA ALA A 266 22.49 7.05 -16.97
C ALA A 266 21.47 7.80 -16.07
N GLN A 267 20.18 7.54 -16.23
CA GLN A 267 19.13 8.13 -15.41
C GLN A 267 19.21 7.65 -13.94
N VAL A 268 19.56 6.37 -13.72
CA VAL A 268 19.78 5.85 -12.35
C VAL A 268 20.94 6.60 -11.69
N SER A 269 22.07 6.76 -12.40
CA SER A 269 23.23 7.50 -11.90
C SER A 269 22.90 8.97 -11.58
N GLU A 270 22.14 9.63 -12.47
CA GLU A 270 21.76 11.03 -12.33
C GLU A 270 20.81 11.26 -11.14
N ARG A 271 19.80 10.37 -10.94
CA ARG A 271 18.64 10.67 -10.08
C ARG A 271 18.71 10.05 -8.70
N THR A 272 19.47 8.97 -8.50
CA THR A 272 19.50 8.24 -7.23
C THR A 272 19.89 9.15 -6.07
N VAL A 273 21.06 9.78 -6.12
CA VAL A 273 21.55 10.58 -4.99
C VAL A 273 20.66 11.79 -4.71
N PRO A 274 20.28 12.60 -5.70
CA PRO A 274 19.38 13.74 -5.47
C PRO A 274 18.03 13.34 -4.85
N PHE A 275 17.38 12.27 -5.35
CA PHE A 275 16.09 11.81 -4.84
C PHE A 275 16.17 11.41 -3.36
N PHE A 276 17.11 10.52 -3.01
CA PHE A 276 17.21 10.02 -1.63
C PHE A 276 17.66 11.10 -0.64
N LYS A 277 18.50 12.06 -1.05
CA LYS A 277 18.81 13.23 -0.23
C LYS A 277 17.59 14.12 -0.02
N ARG A 278 16.77 14.35 -1.04
CA ARG A 278 15.54 15.13 -0.95
C ARG A 278 14.56 14.48 0.02
N LEU A 279 14.29 13.19 -0.13
CA LEU A 279 13.41 12.47 0.78
C LEU A 279 13.95 12.46 2.23
N ARG A 280 15.26 12.24 2.41
CA ARG A 280 15.92 12.27 3.72
C ARG A 280 15.84 13.65 4.38
N LYS A 281 15.90 14.74 3.61
CA LYS A 281 15.72 16.08 4.11
C LYS A 281 14.34 16.30 4.74
N HIS A 282 13.29 15.79 4.10
CA HIS A 282 11.93 15.84 4.65
C HIS A 282 11.74 14.91 5.84
N ARG A 283 12.35 13.73 5.80
CA ARG A 283 12.19 12.66 6.79
C ARG A 283 13.54 12.20 7.34
N PRO A 284 14.10 12.93 8.32
CA PRO A 284 15.48 12.70 8.78
C PRO A 284 15.73 11.32 9.39
N ASN A 285 14.72 10.71 10.01
CA ASN A 285 14.87 9.48 10.81
C ASN A 285 14.12 8.25 10.26
N THR A 286 13.13 8.44 9.37
CA THR A 286 12.34 7.32 8.84
C THR A 286 13.20 6.38 8.00
N PRO A 287 13.16 5.06 8.20
CA PRO A 287 13.87 4.11 7.36
C PRO A 287 13.49 4.23 5.88
N ILE A 288 14.46 4.08 4.99
CA ILE A 288 14.25 4.07 3.54
C ILE A 288 14.83 2.79 2.96
N LEU A 289 13.99 1.96 2.36
CA LEU A 289 14.39 0.78 1.62
C LEU A 289 14.62 1.15 0.15
N MET A 290 15.86 1.00 -0.30
CA MET A 290 16.31 1.17 -1.68
C MET A 290 16.30 -0.18 -2.37
N VAL A 291 15.51 -0.34 -3.45
CA VAL A 291 15.31 -1.63 -4.13
C VAL A 291 15.97 -1.60 -5.49
N GLU A 292 16.85 -2.58 -5.76
CA GLU A 292 17.48 -2.77 -7.08
C GLU A 292 16.46 -3.20 -8.14
N ASP A 293 16.82 -3.01 -9.41
CA ASP A 293 16.09 -3.57 -10.56
C ASP A 293 16.12 -5.11 -10.50
N ARG A 294 14.92 -5.71 -10.55
CA ARG A 294 14.79 -7.17 -10.70
C ARG A 294 15.29 -7.58 -12.09
N TRP A 295 15.68 -8.82 -12.22
CA TRP A 295 15.97 -9.40 -13.53
C TRP A 295 14.67 -9.84 -14.21
N PHE A 296 14.60 -9.67 -15.54
CA PHE A 296 13.55 -10.31 -16.30
C PHE A 296 13.69 -11.82 -16.23
N THR A 297 12.58 -12.53 -16.12
CA THR A 297 12.59 -14.00 -16.01
C THR A 297 13.21 -14.67 -17.23
N ASN A 298 13.25 -13.99 -18.38
CA ASN A 298 13.83 -14.44 -19.64
C ASN A 298 15.15 -13.71 -20.02
N ALA A 299 15.78 -12.99 -19.09
CA ALA A 299 16.96 -12.17 -19.35
C ALA A 299 18.17 -13.00 -19.86
N GLU A 300 18.21 -14.26 -19.53
CA GLU A 300 19.28 -15.17 -19.98
C GLU A 300 19.32 -15.29 -21.53
N PHE A 301 18.17 -15.15 -22.21
CA PHE A 301 18.07 -15.21 -23.67
C PHE A 301 18.32 -13.86 -24.35
N PHE A 302 18.36 -12.74 -23.61
CA PHE A 302 18.39 -11.39 -24.14
C PHE A 302 19.57 -10.57 -23.56
N GLY A 303 20.73 -10.59 -24.23
CA GLY A 303 21.95 -9.92 -23.77
C GLY A 303 21.79 -8.41 -23.51
N GLY A 304 21.01 -7.70 -24.36
CA GLY A 304 20.72 -6.28 -24.15
C GLY A 304 19.92 -6.00 -22.88
N THR A 305 18.95 -6.87 -22.57
CA THR A 305 18.16 -6.78 -21.33
C THR A 305 19.05 -7.03 -20.11
N ARG A 306 19.91 -8.05 -20.12
CA ARG A 306 20.91 -8.28 -19.06
C ARG A 306 21.79 -7.08 -18.83
N GLY A 307 22.40 -6.55 -19.91
CA GLY A 307 23.28 -5.39 -19.82
C GLY A 307 22.61 -4.15 -19.22
N ARG A 308 21.31 -3.95 -19.49
CA ARG A 308 20.53 -2.88 -18.84
C ARG A 308 20.36 -3.13 -17.36
N HIS A 309 19.99 -4.34 -16.92
CA HIS A 309 19.82 -4.66 -15.51
C HIS A 309 21.13 -4.53 -14.74
N GLU A 310 22.23 -5.08 -15.29
CA GLU A 310 23.57 -4.96 -14.71
C GLU A 310 24.00 -3.50 -14.58
N GLY A 311 23.75 -2.69 -15.62
CA GLY A 311 24.02 -1.26 -15.62
C GLY A 311 23.20 -0.49 -14.59
N ASN A 312 21.88 -0.74 -14.51
CA ASN A 312 21.00 -0.13 -13.52
C ASN A 312 21.45 -0.49 -12.10
N GLN A 313 21.69 -1.77 -11.83
CA GLN A 313 22.12 -2.24 -10.50
C GLN A 313 23.47 -1.66 -10.12
N LYS A 314 24.44 -1.59 -11.06
CA LYS A 314 25.74 -0.97 -10.83
C LYS A 314 25.59 0.51 -10.45
N ALA A 315 24.90 1.29 -11.27
CA ALA A 315 24.68 2.71 -11.03
C ALA A 315 23.97 2.97 -9.69
N PHE A 316 22.99 2.14 -9.35
CA PHE A 316 22.25 2.27 -8.10
C PHE A 316 23.10 1.94 -6.88
N ARG A 317 23.92 0.88 -6.93
CA ARG A 317 24.88 0.57 -5.86
C ARG A 317 25.91 1.68 -5.65
N GLU A 318 26.43 2.24 -6.73
CA GLU A 318 27.34 3.40 -6.67
C GLU A 318 26.68 4.59 -5.98
N GLY A 319 25.41 4.89 -6.35
CA GLY A 319 24.61 5.92 -5.70
C GLY A 319 24.37 5.64 -4.21
N TYR A 320 24.02 4.41 -3.85
CA TYR A 320 23.86 3.99 -2.44
C TYR A 320 25.18 4.18 -1.66
N GLN A 321 26.30 3.70 -2.21
CA GLN A 321 27.61 3.85 -1.57
C GLN A 321 28.01 5.32 -1.41
N GLN A 322 27.67 6.19 -2.37
CA GLN A 322 27.88 7.62 -2.27
C GLN A 322 27.06 8.22 -1.10
N LEU A 323 25.76 7.90 -1.01
CA LEU A 323 24.90 8.35 0.08
C LEU A 323 25.46 7.94 1.45
N VAL A 324 25.94 6.69 1.58
CA VAL A 324 26.55 6.18 2.82
C VAL A 324 27.84 6.95 3.15
N ARG A 325 28.75 7.18 2.17
CA ARG A 325 29.98 7.97 2.37
C ARG A 325 29.70 9.42 2.78
N GLU A 326 28.59 9.99 2.31
CA GLU A 326 28.15 11.33 2.65
C GLU A 326 27.37 11.40 3.98
N GLY A 327 27.28 10.27 4.71
CA GLY A 327 26.71 10.21 6.04
C GLY A 327 25.18 10.14 6.07
N VAL A 328 24.51 9.84 4.95
CA VAL A 328 23.05 9.62 4.92
C VAL A 328 22.73 8.32 5.65
N LYS A 329 21.99 8.42 6.77
CA LYS A 329 21.68 7.28 7.65
C LYS A 329 20.28 6.71 7.38
N GLY A 330 19.99 5.50 7.92
CA GLY A 330 18.69 4.86 7.84
C GLY A 330 18.34 4.38 6.44
N LEU A 331 19.35 4.12 5.60
CA LEU A 331 19.20 3.50 4.29
C LEU A 331 19.36 1.99 4.40
N HIS A 332 18.41 1.26 3.87
CA HIS A 332 18.41 -0.19 3.73
C HIS A 332 18.42 -0.54 2.25
N TYR A 333 18.98 -1.70 1.90
CA TYR A 333 19.23 -2.05 0.51
C TYR A 333 18.75 -3.46 0.21
N LEU A 334 17.91 -3.60 -0.83
CA LEU A 334 17.42 -4.89 -1.32
C LEU A 334 17.99 -5.17 -2.71
N LYS A 335 18.72 -6.28 -2.85
CA LYS A 335 19.26 -6.72 -4.12
C LYS A 335 18.16 -7.26 -5.05
N GLY A 336 18.27 -6.96 -6.35
CA GLY A 336 17.24 -7.26 -7.33
C GLY A 336 17.25 -8.68 -7.90
N GLN A 337 18.37 -9.40 -7.82
CA GLN A 337 18.58 -10.65 -8.56
C GLN A 337 17.59 -11.77 -8.27
N GLU A 338 17.04 -11.83 -7.05
CA GLU A 338 16.15 -12.93 -6.62
C GLU A 338 14.71 -12.51 -6.40
N LEU A 339 14.35 -11.27 -6.76
CA LEU A 339 12.99 -10.75 -6.54
C LEU A 339 11.91 -11.58 -7.25
N LEU A 340 12.21 -12.14 -8.42
CA LEU A 340 11.31 -13.02 -9.18
C LEU A 340 11.66 -14.52 -9.05
N GLY A 341 12.68 -14.88 -8.24
CA GLY A 341 13.19 -16.24 -8.18
C GLY A 341 14.07 -16.61 -9.39
N LYS A 342 14.36 -17.91 -9.57
CA LYS A 342 15.34 -18.39 -10.55
C LYS A 342 14.77 -19.37 -11.59
N ASP A 343 13.49 -19.74 -11.47
CA ASP A 343 12.84 -20.75 -12.33
C ASP A 343 12.19 -20.19 -13.61
N GLY A 344 12.16 -18.86 -13.74
CA GLY A 344 11.56 -18.20 -14.91
C GLY A 344 10.03 -18.03 -14.85
N GLU A 345 9.32 -18.57 -13.83
CA GLU A 345 7.87 -18.70 -13.83
C GLU A 345 7.13 -17.50 -13.18
N ALA A 346 7.84 -16.56 -12.60
CA ALA A 346 7.27 -15.52 -11.74
C ALA A 346 6.81 -14.25 -12.46
N ALA A 347 6.76 -14.22 -13.79
CA ALA A 347 6.33 -13.06 -14.57
C ALA A 347 5.39 -13.42 -15.70
N THR A 348 4.48 -12.49 -16.03
CA THR A 348 3.50 -12.65 -17.14
C THR A 348 4.13 -12.40 -18.51
N ASP A 349 5.07 -11.45 -18.59
CA ASP A 349 5.70 -10.98 -19.84
C ASP A 349 7.24 -10.88 -19.72
N GLY A 350 7.81 -11.62 -18.78
CA GLY A 350 9.22 -11.57 -18.43
C GLY A 350 9.57 -10.46 -17.45
N SER A 351 8.78 -9.40 -17.36
CA SER A 351 9.03 -8.19 -16.57
C SER A 351 8.09 -8.04 -15.38
N HIS A 352 6.77 -8.11 -15.63
CA HIS A 352 5.75 -7.87 -14.63
C HIS A 352 5.42 -9.14 -13.86
N PRO A 353 5.51 -9.11 -12.52
CA PRO A 353 5.20 -10.27 -11.70
C PRO A 353 3.77 -10.78 -11.94
N ASN A 354 3.60 -12.09 -12.07
CA ASN A 354 2.31 -12.73 -11.83
C ASN A 354 2.10 -12.93 -10.31
N ASP A 355 1.03 -13.60 -9.88
CA ASP A 355 0.76 -13.78 -8.45
C ASP A 355 1.89 -14.51 -7.71
N LEU A 356 2.54 -15.50 -8.34
CA LEU A 356 3.74 -16.15 -7.77
C LEU A 356 4.88 -15.15 -7.59
N GLY A 357 5.11 -14.31 -8.59
CA GLY A 357 6.12 -13.26 -8.54
C GLY A 357 5.85 -12.24 -7.45
N PHE A 358 4.61 -11.83 -7.26
CA PHE A 358 4.23 -10.90 -6.19
C PHE A 358 4.46 -11.49 -4.79
N VAL A 359 4.18 -12.78 -4.59
CA VAL A 359 4.49 -13.46 -3.32
C VAL A 359 6.00 -13.46 -3.07
N ARG A 360 6.82 -13.84 -4.06
CA ARG A 360 8.29 -13.82 -3.96
C ARG A 360 8.84 -12.43 -3.70
N TYR A 361 8.32 -11.42 -4.40
CA TYR A 361 8.67 -10.02 -4.17
C TYR A 361 8.38 -9.60 -2.72
N ALA A 362 7.19 -9.91 -2.22
CA ALA A 362 6.83 -9.60 -0.83
C ALA A 362 7.72 -10.32 0.18
N GLU A 363 8.09 -11.58 -0.07
CA GLU A 363 9.04 -12.34 0.76
C GLU A 363 10.44 -11.70 0.75
N ALA A 364 10.93 -11.28 -0.42
CA ALA A 364 12.22 -10.61 -0.52
C ALA A 364 12.24 -9.26 0.23
N TYR A 365 11.15 -8.48 0.13
CA TYR A 365 10.98 -7.25 0.92
C TYR A 365 10.96 -7.56 2.42
N ALA A 366 10.24 -8.62 2.82
CA ALA A 366 10.12 -9.00 4.21
C ALA A 366 11.47 -9.31 4.86
N ASN A 367 12.43 -9.90 4.15
CA ASN A 367 13.77 -10.14 4.67
C ASN A 367 14.48 -8.86 5.17
N VAL A 368 14.14 -7.70 4.61
CA VAL A 368 14.68 -6.40 5.02
C VAL A 368 13.75 -5.67 5.96
N LEU A 369 12.44 -5.83 5.80
CA LEU A 369 11.43 -5.12 6.57
C LEU A 369 11.15 -5.76 7.93
N ASP A 370 11.30 -7.09 8.08
CA ASP A 370 11.04 -7.79 9.35
C ASP A 370 11.80 -7.16 10.55
N PRO A 371 13.13 -6.89 10.48
CA PRO A 371 13.84 -6.26 11.58
C PRO A 371 13.45 -4.78 11.82
N LEU A 372 12.77 -4.13 10.87
CA LEU A 372 12.34 -2.73 10.97
C LEU A 372 10.91 -2.60 11.51
N LEU A 373 10.04 -3.56 11.22
CA LEU A 373 8.60 -3.48 11.44
C LEU A 373 8.06 -4.53 12.43
N SER A 374 8.82 -5.61 12.73
CA SER A 374 8.41 -6.58 13.74
C SER A 374 8.49 -5.92 15.12
N LYS A 375 7.36 -5.94 15.83
CA LYS A 375 7.23 -5.44 17.21
C LYS A 375 7.73 -6.50 18.20
#